data_0080b8f70c9b95632a0e25bead9e8ddf
#
_entry.id   0080b8f70c9b95632a0e25bead9e8ddf
#
_cell.length_a   1.000
_cell.length_b   1.000
_cell.length_c   1.000
_cell.angle_alpha   90.00
_cell.angle_beta   90.00
_cell.angle_gamma   90.00
#
_symmetry.space_group_name_H-M   'P 1'
#
loop_
_entity.id
_entity.type
_entity.pdbx_description
1 polymer ?
#
loop_
_entity_poly.entity_id
_entity_poly.type
_entity_poly.pdbx_seq_one_letter_code
_entity_poly.pdbx_strand_id
1 'polypeptide(L)'
;MMENSVSPKYLMKLISDIEVALWDMFPTSKYRNVRFYIDKWYENNNAYNFNDYWENFKIYVDNNENIDLTKTLHNIDPETLLKIAIDLGIDTPDFIPSIPTFRNEIKAEYVSASSTFENAFKKIESEPNIAIGLANSALESIIKEILKDERINSKIKANKTLYDLTSEILKVFQLFPNSDMPDEIKIIGSSLLAVSQGIEKLRSDKTDFHGKTSEDYKIEDSIYTYFVVNCVTTIGLFLNSYYKTKFPKPIIEKEIIVETDLPF
;
A
#
# COMPACT_ATOMS: atom_id res chain seq x y z
N MET A 1 -12.00 -16.86 6.48
CA MET A 1 -12.02 -16.80 5.01
C MET A 1 -12.16 -15.33 4.68
N MET A 2 -11.14 -14.69 4.09
CA MET A 2 -11.28 -13.31 3.63
C MET A 2 -12.16 -13.35 2.38
N GLU A 3 -13.32 -12.70 2.44
CA GLU A 3 -14.14 -12.46 1.26
C GLU A 3 -13.31 -11.63 0.28
N ASN A 4 -13.13 -12.17 -0.94
CA ASN A 4 -12.48 -11.49 -2.04
C ASN A 4 -13.29 -10.23 -2.36
N SER A 5 -12.74 -9.07 -2.11
CA SER A 5 -13.36 -7.77 -2.41
C SER A 5 -13.51 -7.48 -3.91
N VAL A 6 -13.02 -8.36 -4.78
CA VAL A 6 -13.06 -8.24 -6.24
C VAL A 6 -14.13 -9.18 -6.80
N SER A 7 -15.06 -8.64 -7.59
CA SER A 7 -16.13 -9.47 -8.18
C SER A 7 -15.55 -10.51 -9.16
N PRO A 8 -16.07 -11.75 -9.18
CA PRO A 8 -15.61 -12.79 -10.10
C PRO A 8 -15.64 -12.35 -11.58
N LYS A 9 -16.67 -11.59 -11.98
CA LYS A 9 -16.79 -11.06 -13.35
C LYS A 9 -15.65 -10.10 -13.70
N TYR A 10 -15.28 -9.22 -12.77
CA TYR A 10 -14.17 -8.30 -12.97
C TYR A 10 -12.83 -9.06 -13.01
N LEU A 11 -12.63 -10.02 -12.11
CA LEU A 11 -11.43 -10.84 -12.07
C LEU A 11 -11.20 -11.60 -13.39
N MET A 12 -12.24 -12.18 -13.93
CA MET A 12 -12.19 -12.86 -15.24
C MET A 12 -11.79 -11.90 -16.36
N LYS A 13 -12.34 -10.69 -16.37
CA LYS A 13 -11.95 -9.66 -17.34
C LYS A 13 -10.49 -9.27 -17.17
N LEU A 14 -10.05 -9.00 -15.93
CA LEU A 14 -8.68 -8.62 -15.62
C LEU A 14 -7.67 -9.66 -16.08
N ILE A 15 -7.94 -10.95 -15.85
CA ILE A 15 -7.12 -12.06 -16.31
C ILE A 15 -7.00 -12.05 -17.84
N SER A 16 -8.13 -11.87 -18.54
CA SER A 16 -8.14 -11.79 -20.00
C SER A 16 -7.32 -10.59 -20.52
N ASP A 17 -7.46 -9.43 -19.90
CA ASP A 17 -6.75 -8.22 -20.30
C ASP A 17 -5.23 -8.36 -20.06
N ILE A 18 -4.82 -8.98 -18.94
CA ILE A 18 -3.42 -9.31 -18.64
C ILE A 18 -2.86 -10.29 -19.66
N GLU A 19 -3.61 -11.34 -20.00
CA GLU A 19 -3.18 -12.35 -20.97
C GLU A 19 -2.92 -11.72 -22.34
N VAL A 20 -3.83 -10.88 -22.81
CA VAL A 20 -3.69 -10.15 -24.08
C VAL A 20 -2.45 -9.24 -24.04
N ALA A 21 -2.30 -8.42 -22.99
CA ALA A 21 -1.18 -7.50 -22.87
C ALA A 21 0.19 -8.23 -22.83
N LEU A 22 0.27 -9.37 -22.16
CA LEU A 22 1.50 -10.17 -22.12
C LEU A 22 1.85 -10.78 -23.48
N TRP A 23 0.85 -11.27 -24.24
CA TRP A 23 1.10 -11.79 -25.57
C TRP A 23 1.39 -10.70 -26.62
N ASP A 24 0.86 -9.49 -26.44
CA ASP A 24 1.21 -8.33 -27.27
C ASP A 24 2.66 -7.88 -26.99
N MET A 25 3.08 -7.85 -25.74
CA MET A 25 4.44 -7.50 -25.34
C MET A 25 5.45 -8.59 -25.69
N PHE A 26 5.07 -9.86 -25.52
CA PHE A 26 5.89 -11.05 -25.78
C PHE A 26 5.14 -12.01 -26.71
N PRO A 27 5.26 -11.87 -28.02
CA PRO A 27 4.56 -12.74 -28.97
C PRO A 27 4.74 -14.24 -28.64
N THR A 28 3.75 -15.06 -28.99
CA THR A 28 3.67 -16.49 -28.64
C THR A 28 4.93 -17.32 -28.96
N SER A 29 5.73 -16.88 -29.92
CA SER A 29 7.06 -17.46 -30.17
C SER A 29 8.09 -17.22 -29.04
N LYS A 30 7.73 -16.45 -28.02
CA LYS A 30 8.60 -16.07 -26.90
C LYS A 30 8.03 -16.47 -25.53
N TYR A 31 7.41 -17.63 -25.42
CA TYR A 31 6.91 -18.21 -24.16
C TYR A 31 7.90 -18.06 -22.99
N ARG A 32 9.18 -18.20 -23.26
CA ARG A 32 10.24 -18.04 -22.27
C ARG A 32 10.28 -16.64 -21.64
N ASN A 33 10.02 -15.60 -22.44
CA ASN A 33 10.03 -14.22 -21.93
C ASN A 33 8.79 -13.96 -21.05
N VAL A 34 7.62 -14.49 -21.41
CA VAL A 34 6.41 -14.45 -20.59
C VAL A 34 6.66 -15.15 -19.27
N ARG A 35 7.27 -16.35 -19.29
CA ARG A 35 7.64 -17.06 -18.06
C ARG A 35 8.58 -16.24 -17.20
N PHE A 36 9.63 -15.64 -17.76
CA PHE A 36 10.55 -14.78 -17.00
C PHE A 36 9.87 -13.55 -16.39
N TYR A 37 8.87 -12.99 -17.08
CA TYR A 37 8.08 -11.92 -16.51
C TYR A 37 7.23 -12.39 -15.32
N ILE A 38 6.52 -13.50 -15.48
CA ILE A 38 5.70 -14.08 -14.40
C ILE A 38 6.57 -14.54 -13.21
N ASP A 39 7.75 -15.11 -13.46
CA ASP A 39 8.69 -15.51 -12.42
C ASP A 39 9.11 -14.36 -11.49
N LYS A 40 9.03 -13.07 -11.95
CA LYS A 40 9.31 -11.90 -11.10
C LYS A 40 8.26 -11.68 -10.00
N TRP A 41 7.07 -12.19 -10.20
CA TRP A 41 5.95 -12.10 -9.27
C TRP A 41 5.81 -13.33 -8.38
N TYR A 42 6.56 -14.39 -8.71
CA TYR A 42 6.55 -15.63 -7.96
C TYR A 42 7.41 -15.51 -6.70
N GLU A 43 6.80 -15.85 -5.58
CA GLU A 43 7.45 -15.87 -4.26
C GLU A 43 7.28 -17.25 -3.64
N ASN A 44 8.36 -17.80 -3.10
CA ASN A 44 8.30 -19.02 -2.32
C ASN A 44 9.11 -18.87 -1.03
N ASN A 45 8.76 -19.65 -0.03
CA ASN A 45 9.52 -19.76 1.20
C ASN A 45 9.75 -21.25 1.49
N ASN A 46 10.99 -21.67 1.31
CA ASN A 46 11.47 -22.98 1.77
C ASN A 46 12.00 -22.83 3.19
N ALA A 47 11.12 -22.67 4.19
CA ALA A 47 11.56 -22.76 5.57
C ALA A 47 12.11 -24.17 5.83
N TYR A 48 13.19 -24.25 6.62
CA TYR A 48 13.96 -25.49 6.93
C TYR A 48 13.16 -26.62 7.62
N ASN A 49 11.87 -26.44 7.83
CA ASN A 49 10.98 -27.46 8.36
C ASN A 49 10.18 -28.07 7.21
N PHE A 50 10.30 -29.37 7.04
CA PHE A 50 9.69 -30.22 6.01
C PHE A 50 8.17 -30.05 5.81
N ASN A 51 7.48 -29.24 6.62
CA ASN A 51 6.05 -29.00 6.60
C ASN A 51 5.63 -27.59 6.19
N ASP A 52 6.57 -26.65 5.95
CA ASP A 52 6.27 -25.23 5.72
C ASP A 52 6.74 -24.77 4.33
N TYR A 53 6.38 -25.54 3.29
CA TYR A 53 6.51 -25.05 1.92
C TYR A 53 5.37 -24.10 1.61
N TRP A 54 5.70 -22.85 1.32
CA TRP A 54 4.74 -21.85 0.89
C TRP A 54 5.12 -21.24 -0.46
N GLU A 55 4.15 -21.15 -1.36
CA GLU A 55 4.25 -20.41 -2.61
C GLU A 55 3.03 -19.50 -2.76
N ASN A 56 3.18 -18.31 -3.33
CA ASN A 56 2.07 -17.39 -3.54
C ASN A 56 1.13 -17.84 -4.67
N PHE A 57 1.65 -18.54 -5.68
CA PHE A 57 0.87 -19.18 -6.75
C PHE A 57 1.70 -20.25 -7.46
N LYS A 58 1.05 -21.04 -8.33
CA LYS A 58 1.71 -22.07 -9.14
C LYS A 58 1.89 -21.61 -10.57
N ILE A 59 3.08 -21.85 -11.13
CA ILE A 59 3.34 -21.67 -12.55
C ILE A 59 3.06 -23.00 -13.25
N TYR A 60 2.07 -23.00 -14.15
CA TYR A 60 1.71 -24.15 -14.95
C TYR A 60 2.45 -24.15 -16.28
N VAL A 61 2.80 -25.32 -16.77
CA VAL A 61 3.44 -25.54 -18.07
C VAL A 61 2.67 -26.56 -18.88
N ASP A 62 2.74 -26.44 -20.21
CA ASP A 62 2.20 -27.41 -21.17
C ASP A 62 3.14 -28.62 -21.35
N ASN A 63 2.76 -29.54 -22.22
CA ASN A 63 3.55 -30.75 -22.52
C ASN A 63 4.90 -30.44 -23.22
N ASN A 64 5.12 -29.22 -23.68
CA ASN A 64 6.34 -28.74 -24.31
C ASN A 64 7.17 -27.86 -23.36
N GLU A 65 6.85 -27.85 -22.07
CA GLU A 65 7.47 -27.01 -21.03
C GLU A 65 7.26 -25.50 -21.23
N ASN A 66 6.35 -25.09 -22.13
CA ASN A 66 5.95 -23.70 -22.26
C ASN A 66 4.98 -23.31 -21.16
N ILE A 67 5.00 -22.05 -20.74
CA ILE A 67 4.05 -21.56 -19.74
C ILE A 67 2.59 -21.69 -20.28
N ASP A 68 1.73 -22.34 -19.50
CA ASP A 68 0.28 -22.24 -19.63
C ASP A 68 -0.16 -20.96 -18.90
N LEU A 69 -0.16 -19.85 -19.65
CA LEU A 69 -0.38 -18.52 -19.06
C LEU A 69 -1.78 -18.40 -18.49
N THR A 70 -2.81 -18.84 -19.22
CA THR A 70 -4.21 -18.80 -18.76
C THR A 70 -4.36 -19.49 -17.42
N LYS A 71 -3.88 -20.74 -17.33
CA LYS A 71 -3.99 -21.52 -16.10
C LYS A 71 -3.16 -20.94 -14.96
N THR A 72 -1.99 -20.37 -15.26
CA THR A 72 -1.14 -19.69 -14.28
C THR A 72 -1.84 -18.46 -13.73
N LEU A 73 -2.37 -17.57 -14.58
CA LEU A 73 -3.07 -16.36 -14.16
C LEU A 73 -4.31 -16.66 -13.29
N HIS A 74 -5.06 -17.72 -13.63
CA HIS A 74 -6.18 -18.17 -12.80
C HIS A 74 -5.79 -18.68 -11.40
N ASN A 75 -4.53 -18.98 -11.19
CA ASN A 75 -4.01 -19.43 -9.89
C ASN A 75 -3.38 -18.30 -9.06
N ILE A 76 -3.23 -17.12 -9.64
CA ILE A 76 -2.70 -15.93 -8.96
C ILE A 76 -3.83 -15.29 -8.17
N ASP A 77 -3.53 -14.84 -6.95
CA ASP A 77 -4.47 -14.12 -6.11
C ASP A 77 -4.85 -12.75 -6.73
N PRO A 78 -6.05 -12.23 -6.42
CA PRO A 78 -6.56 -11.00 -7.03
C PRO A 78 -5.65 -9.78 -6.80
N GLU A 79 -4.94 -9.73 -5.69
CA GLU A 79 -4.06 -8.62 -5.34
C GLU A 79 -2.81 -8.60 -6.23
N THR A 80 -2.19 -9.75 -6.43
CA THR A 80 -1.04 -9.90 -7.32
C THR A 80 -1.45 -9.65 -8.78
N LEU A 81 -2.63 -10.11 -9.20
CA LEU A 81 -3.16 -9.81 -10.55
C LEU A 81 -3.35 -8.30 -10.78
N LEU A 82 -3.82 -7.57 -9.77
CA LEU A 82 -3.93 -6.11 -9.86
C LEU A 82 -2.57 -5.42 -10.00
N LYS A 83 -1.56 -5.88 -9.27
CA LYS A 83 -0.19 -5.35 -9.40
C LYS A 83 0.37 -5.60 -10.80
N ILE A 84 0.18 -6.80 -11.34
CA ILE A 84 0.56 -7.15 -12.71
C ILE A 84 -0.15 -6.25 -13.72
N ALA A 85 -1.46 -6.03 -13.57
CA ALA A 85 -2.23 -5.17 -14.44
C ALA A 85 -1.71 -3.71 -14.44
N ILE A 86 -1.41 -3.18 -13.26
CA ILE A 86 -0.82 -1.84 -13.10
C ILE A 86 0.55 -1.76 -13.78
N ASP A 87 1.40 -2.76 -13.59
CA ASP A 87 2.74 -2.81 -14.21
C ASP A 87 2.67 -2.89 -15.74
N LEU A 88 1.66 -3.57 -16.28
CA LEU A 88 1.40 -3.65 -17.71
C LEU A 88 0.66 -2.43 -18.29
N GLY A 89 0.30 -1.45 -17.46
CA GLY A 89 -0.45 -0.27 -17.89
C GLY A 89 -1.89 -0.56 -18.31
N ILE A 90 -2.48 -1.65 -17.81
CA ILE A 90 -3.88 -1.99 -18.06
C ILE A 90 -4.77 -1.08 -17.23
N ASP A 91 -5.79 -0.51 -17.87
CA ASP A 91 -6.78 0.32 -17.19
C ASP A 91 -7.51 -0.51 -16.12
N THR A 92 -7.25 -0.18 -14.87
CA THR A 92 -7.98 -0.72 -13.73
C THR A 92 -9.15 0.21 -13.39
N PRO A 93 -10.32 -0.32 -12.98
CA PRO A 93 -11.45 0.55 -12.63
C PRO A 93 -11.10 1.54 -11.54
N ASP A 94 -11.57 2.77 -11.67
CA ASP A 94 -11.36 3.86 -10.71
C ASP A 94 -11.82 3.54 -9.27
N PHE A 95 -12.71 2.55 -9.13
CA PHE A 95 -13.17 2.08 -7.82
C PHE A 95 -12.26 1.02 -7.18
N ILE A 96 -11.19 0.54 -7.88
CA ILE A 96 -10.17 -0.28 -7.21
C ILE A 96 -9.35 0.67 -6.37
N PRO A 97 -9.64 0.66 -5.07
CA PRO A 97 -9.12 1.72 -4.25
C PRO A 97 -7.61 1.61 -4.15
N SER A 98 -6.97 2.73 -3.99
CA SER A 98 -5.62 2.85 -3.44
C SER A 98 -5.41 2.02 -2.14
N ILE A 99 -6.48 1.53 -1.53
CA ILE A 99 -6.49 0.74 -0.29
C ILE A 99 -5.67 -0.55 -0.39
N PRO A 100 -5.86 -1.46 -1.36
CA PRO A 100 -5.02 -2.64 -1.47
C PRO A 100 -3.54 -2.31 -1.69
N THR A 101 -3.25 -1.33 -2.56
CA THR A 101 -1.89 -0.86 -2.79
C THR A 101 -1.28 -0.30 -1.49
N PHE A 102 -2.01 0.52 -0.76
CA PHE A 102 -1.57 1.07 0.51
C PHE A 102 -1.31 -0.02 1.56
N ARG A 103 -2.22 -0.96 1.71
CA ARG A 103 -2.06 -2.10 2.63
C ARG A 103 -0.77 -2.86 2.38
N ASN A 104 -0.43 -3.10 1.12
CA ASN A 104 0.79 -3.79 0.74
C ASN A 104 2.03 -2.96 1.00
N GLU A 105 1.99 -1.68 0.63
CA GLU A 105 3.10 -0.75 0.86
C GLU A 105 3.46 -0.61 2.34
N ILE A 106 2.44 -0.54 3.22
CA ILE A 106 2.69 -0.37 4.65
C ILE A 106 3.04 -1.68 5.37
N LYS A 107 2.66 -2.84 4.82
CA LYS A 107 2.83 -4.14 5.47
C LYS A 107 4.29 -4.50 5.74
N ALA A 108 5.16 -4.19 4.80
CA ALA A 108 6.59 -4.52 4.90
C ALA A 108 7.40 -3.55 5.77
N GLU A 109 6.97 -2.29 5.85
CA GLU A 109 7.80 -1.21 6.44
C GLU A 109 7.19 -0.62 7.71
N TYR A 110 5.87 -0.71 7.89
CA TYR A 110 5.14 -0.05 8.98
C TYR A 110 4.23 -1.04 9.71
N VAL A 111 4.81 -2.04 10.36
CA VAL A 111 4.06 -3.17 10.97
C VAL A 111 2.91 -2.70 11.88
N SER A 112 3.16 -1.72 12.76
CA SER A 112 2.14 -1.18 13.66
C SER A 112 1.03 -0.44 12.92
N ALA A 113 1.40 0.42 11.95
CA ALA A 113 0.44 1.13 11.12
C ALA A 113 -0.39 0.18 10.26
N SER A 114 0.24 -0.86 9.70
CA SER A 114 -0.43 -1.89 8.92
C SER A 114 -1.50 -2.61 9.71
N SER A 115 -1.16 -3.11 10.91
CA SER A 115 -2.13 -3.77 11.78
C SER A 115 -3.30 -2.85 12.17
N THR A 116 -3.00 -1.59 12.48
CA THR A 116 -4.01 -0.60 12.83
C THR A 116 -4.93 -0.28 11.66
N PHE A 117 -4.38 -0.14 10.45
CA PHE A 117 -5.14 0.13 9.24
C PHE A 117 -6.04 -1.06 8.85
N GLU A 118 -5.54 -2.30 8.95
CA GLU A 118 -6.35 -3.51 8.74
C GLU A 118 -7.55 -3.55 9.68
N ASN A 119 -7.36 -3.18 10.94
CA ASN A 119 -8.44 -3.11 11.90
C ASN A 119 -9.43 -1.99 11.57
N ALA A 120 -8.95 -0.84 11.09
CA ALA A 120 -9.82 0.23 10.60
C ALA A 120 -10.71 -0.27 9.46
N PHE A 121 -10.09 -0.88 8.44
CA PHE A 121 -10.81 -1.35 7.26
C PHE A 121 -11.90 -2.39 7.59
N LYS A 122 -11.62 -3.33 8.49
CA LYS A 122 -12.59 -4.35 8.93
C LYS A 122 -13.79 -3.78 9.66
N LYS A 123 -13.66 -2.58 10.24
CA LYS A 123 -14.69 -1.97 11.07
C LYS A 123 -15.52 -0.91 10.37
N ILE A 124 -15.26 -0.61 9.09
CA ILE A 124 -15.94 0.45 8.35
C ILE A 124 -17.46 0.30 8.41
N GLU A 125 -17.98 -0.91 8.19
CA GLU A 125 -19.42 -1.18 8.16
C GLU A 125 -20.02 -1.40 9.55
N SER A 126 -19.31 -2.07 10.44
CA SER A 126 -19.83 -2.46 11.75
C SER A 126 -19.67 -1.39 12.83
N GLU A 127 -18.59 -0.62 12.77
CA GLU A 127 -18.20 0.36 13.79
C GLU A 127 -17.52 1.58 13.12
N PRO A 128 -18.28 2.37 12.31
CA PRO A 128 -17.73 3.46 11.49
C PRO A 128 -16.90 4.47 12.28
N ASN A 129 -17.36 4.86 13.45
CA ASN A 129 -16.65 5.80 14.33
C ASN A 129 -15.29 5.27 14.81
N ILE A 130 -15.21 3.98 15.14
CA ILE A 130 -13.93 3.36 15.55
C ILE A 130 -12.98 3.25 14.36
N ALA A 131 -13.48 2.93 13.19
CA ALA A 131 -12.67 2.83 11.97
C ALA A 131 -11.98 4.17 11.63
N ILE A 132 -12.65 5.31 11.79
CA ILE A 132 -12.06 6.65 11.62
C ILE A 132 -10.90 6.87 12.59
N GLY A 133 -11.07 6.53 13.85
CA GLY A 133 -10.01 6.71 14.85
C GLY A 133 -8.78 5.83 14.57
N LEU A 134 -9.01 4.59 14.13
CA LEU A 134 -7.94 3.67 13.75
C LEU A 134 -7.22 4.14 12.47
N ALA A 135 -7.96 4.64 11.45
CA ALA A 135 -7.37 5.18 10.24
C ALA A 135 -6.48 6.40 10.53
N ASN A 136 -6.96 7.34 11.38
CA ASN A 136 -6.14 8.45 11.87
C ASN A 136 -4.84 7.95 12.54
N SER A 137 -4.97 6.98 13.44
CA SER A 137 -3.82 6.44 14.19
C SER A 137 -2.81 5.73 13.28
N ALA A 138 -3.28 5.05 12.23
CA ALA A 138 -2.41 4.44 11.23
C ALA A 138 -1.59 5.49 10.48
N LEU A 139 -2.21 6.58 10.01
CA LEU A 139 -1.53 7.67 9.32
C LEU A 139 -0.52 8.38 10.23
N GLU A 140 -0.90 8.66 11.50
CA GLU A 140 0.05 9.18 12.49
C GLU A 140 1.28 8.29 12.65
N SER A 141 1.08 6.98 12.71
CA SER A 141 2.17 6.01 12.88
C SER A 141 3.12 6.03 11.68
N ILE A 142 2.60 6.07 10.45
CA ILE A 142 3.42 6.16 9.24
C ILE A 142 4.26 7.43 9.24
N ILE A 143 3.64 8.58 9.50
CA ILE A 143 4.36 9.86 9.51
C ILE A 143 5.44 9.86 10.61
N LYS A 144 5.14 9.34 11.80
CA LYS A 144 6.11 9.22 12.89
C LYS A 144 7.30 8.33 12.50
N GLU A 145 7.06 7.20 11.84
CA GLU A 145 8.15 6.31 11.39
C GLU A 145 9.03 7.00 10.34
N ILE A 146 8.43 7.67 9.34
CA ILE A 146 9.19 8.44 8.36
C ILE A 146 10.04 9.53 9.05
N LEU A 147 9.47 10.27 9.98
CA LEU A 147 10.17 11.37 10.68
C LEU A 147 11.24 10.89 11.66
N LYS A 148 11.32 9.60 12.00
CA LYS A 148 12.40 9.01 12.80
C LYS A 148 13.68 8.74 12.00
N ASP A 149 13.62 8.75 10.67
CA ASP A 149 14.80 8.51 9.85
C ASP A 149 15.88 9.56 10.16
N GLU A 150 17.08 9.11 10.51
CA GLU A 150 18.20 9.97 10.88
C GLU A 150 18.62 10.95 9.78
N ARG A 151 18.30 10.63 8.52
CA ARG A 151 18.53 11.51 7.37
C ARG A 151 17.55 12.69 7.32
N ILE A 152 16.47 12.62 8.12
CA ILE A 152 15.46 13.64 8.26
C ILE A 152 15.77 14.44 9.53
N ASN A 153 16.16 15.70 9.35
CA ASN A 153 16.44 16.57 10.51
C ASN A 153 15.14 17.09 11.14
N SER A 154 14.34 16.18 11.69
CA SER A 154 13.09 16.51 12.36
C SER A 154 13.21 16.38 13.88
N LYS A 155 12.76 17.41 14.60
CA LYS A 155 12.63 17.39 16.06
C LYS A 155 11.22 16.95 16.45
N ILE A 156 10.95 15.66 16.36
CA ILE A 156 9.65 15.13 16.81
C ILE A 156 9.53 15.29 18.32
N LYS A 157 8.49 16.03 18.77
CA LYS A 157 8.07 16.03 20.17
C LYS A 157 7.04 14.91 20.37
N ALA A 158 7.10 14.23 21.52
CA ALA A 158 6.04 13.33 21.95
C ALA A 158 4.69 14.10 21.98
N ASN A 159 3.59 13.43 21.65
CA ASN A 159 2.21 13.99 21.66
C ASN A 159 1.89 15.04 20.60
N LYS A 160 2.39 14.91 19.38
CA LYS A 160 1.93 15.70 18.24
C LYS A 160 0.64 15.12 17.65
N THR A 161 -0.23 16.03 17.26
CA THR A 161 -1.49 15.70 16.55
C THR A 161 -1.23 15.31 15.09
N LEU A 162 -2.22 14.74 14.41
CA LEU A 162 -2.09 14.43 12.99
C LEU A 162 -1.80 15.69 12.16
N TYR A 163 -2.44 16.81 12.50
CA TYR A 163 -2.14 18.11 11.87
C TYR A 163 -0.69 18.53 12.04
N ASP A 164 -0.16 18.47 13.27
CA ASP A 164 1.23 18.82 13.57
C ASP A 164 2.22 17.92 12.80
N LEU A 165 1.95 16.62 12.78
CA LEU A 165 2.76 15.63 12.07
C LEU A 165 2.75 15.88 10.56
N THR A 166 1.58 16.15 9.99
CA THR A 166 1.46 16.49 8.57
C THR A 166 2.17 17.78 8.23
N SER A 167 2.03 18.81 9.07
CA SER A 167 2.74 20.07 8.90
C SER A 167 4.26 19.88 8.91
N GLU A 168 4.77 19.06 9.82
CA GLU A 168 6.21 18.77 9.93
C GLU A 168 6.74 18.04 8.71
N ILE A 169 6.07 16.96 8.28
CA ILE A 169 6.54 16.17 7.15
C ILE A 169 6.48 16.97 5.83
N LEU A 170 5.46 17.82 5.64
CA LEU A 170 5.41 18.69 4.47
C LEU A 170 6.55 19.72 4.46
N LYS A 171 7.00 20.21 5.62
CA LYS A 171 8.20 21.07 5.71
C LYS A 171 9.46 20.30 5.31
N VAL A 172 9.65 19.10 5.85
CA VAL A 172 10.78 18.22 5.52
C VAL A 172 10.81 17.89 4.02
N PHE A 173 9.65 17.64 3.43
CA PHE A 173 9.53 17.36 2.00
C PHE A 173 9.55 18.61 1.11
N GLN A 174 9.70 19.79 1.69
CA GLN A 174 9.65 21.08 0.98
C GLN A 174 8.34 21.29 0.21
N LEU A 175 7.25 20.73 0.75
CA LEU A 175 5.89 20.84 0.21
C LEU A 175 4.98 21.71 1.09
N PHE A 176 5.52 22.24 2.18
CA PHE A 176 4.79 23.18 3.02
C PHE A 176 4.63 24.51 2.26
N PRO A 177 3.41 25.08 2.21
CA PRO A 177 3.14 26.30 1.45
C PRO A 177 4.10 27.45 1.83
N ASN A 178 4.79 27.99 0.83
CA ASN A 178 5.70 29.12 0.99
C ASN A 178 5.62 30.07 -0.23
N SER A 179 6.29 31.23 -0.18
CA SER A 179 6.22 32.27 -1.23
C SER A 179 6.77 31.82 -2.58
N ASP A 180 7.70 30.87 -2.59
CA ASP A 180 8.48 30.49 -3.78
C ASP A 180 7.84 29.39 -4.60
N MET A 181 6.70 28.86 -4.14
CA MET A 181 5.95 27.82 -4.83
C MET A 181 4.90 28.40 -5.77
N PRO A 182 4.56 27.69 -6.88
CA PRO A 182 3.36 27.96 -7.67
C PRO A 182 2.11 27.96 -6.77
N ASP A 183 1.15 28.84 -7.05
CA ASP A 183 -0.04 29.00 -6.21
C ASP A 183 -0.88 27.71 -6.15
N GLU A 184 -0.93 26.94 -7.22
CA GLU A 184 -1.61 25.66 -7.30
C GLU A 184 -0.99 24.63 -6.32
N ILE A 185 0.33 24.58 -6.22
CA ILE A 185 1.04 23.70 -5.28
C ILE A 185 0.80 24.14 -3.83
N LYS A 186 0.75 25.45 -3.56
CA LYS A 186 0.39 26.00 -2.23
C LYS A 186 -1.03 25.54 -1.84
N ILE A 187 -1.97 25.63 -2.79
CA ILE A 187 -3.36 25.20 -2.56
C ILE A 187 -3.40 23.71 -2.21
N ILE A 188 -2.71 22.85 -2.96
CA ILE A 188 -2.64 21.41 -2.72
C ILE A 188 -2.04 21.13 -1.33
N GLY A 189 -0.90 21.74 -0.99
CA GLY A 189 -0.26 21.58 0.31
C GLY A 189 -1.15 22.04 1.47
N SER A 190 -1.83 23.17 1.33
CA SER A 190 -2.80 23.67 2.30
C SER A 190 -4.00 22.74 2.44
N SER A 191 -4.44 22.12 1.35
CA SER A 191 -5.55 21.16 1.34
C SER A 191 -5.19 19.89 2.10
N LEU A 192 -3.96 19.39 1.96
CA LEU A 192 -3.49 18.24 2.74
C LEU A 192 -3.49 18.52 4.25
N LEU A 193 -3.09 19.72 4.65
CA LEU A 193 -3.18 20.15 6.06
C LEU A 193 -4.62 20.24 6.54
N ALA A 194 -5.50 20.80 5.73
CA ALA A 194 -6.93 20.92 6.04
C ALA A 194 -7.62 19.55 6.18
N VAL A 195 -7.31 18.60 5.27
CA VAL A 195 -7.81 17.22 5.35
C VAL A 195 -7.32 16.54 6.64
N SER A 196 -6.03 16.63 6.95
CA SER A 196 -5.46 16.04 8.18
C SER A 196 -6.10 16.62 9.43
N GLN A 197 -6.35 17.93 9.48
CA GLN A 197 -7.06 18.59 10.58
C GLN A 197 -8.52 18.12 10.66
N GLY A 198 -9.18 17.95 9.52
CA GLY A 198 -10.54 17.44 9.45
C GLY A 198 -10.66 16.02 10.01
N ILE A 199 -9.75 15.12 9.63
CA ILE A 199 -9.69 13.74 10.11
C ILE A 199 -9.47 13.71 11.62
N GLU A 200 -8.53 14.53 12.14
CA GLU A 200 -8.25 14.64 13.56
C GLU A 200 -9.48 15.15 14.35
N LYS A 201 -10.16 16.18 13.85
CA LYS A 201 -11.39 16.70 14.48
C LYS A 201 -12.52 15.66 14.44
N LEU A 202 -12.68 14.93 13.35
CA LEU A 202 -13.67 13.84 13.30
C LEU A 202 -13.39 12.79 14.38
N ARG A 203 -12.12 12.37 14.52
CA ARG A 203 -11.72 11.45 15.59
C ARG A 203 -12.03 12.01 16.98
N SER A 204 -11.71 13.26 17.24
CA SER A 204 -11.91 13.88 18.55
C SER A 204 -13.38 14.14 18.86
N ASP A 205 -14.12 14.64 17.89
CA ASP A 205 -15.46 15.20 18.13
C ASP A 205 -16.59 14.24 17.81
N LYS A 206 -16.37 13.23 16.96
CA LYS A 206 -17.42 12.39 16.39
C LYS A 206 -17.15 10.88 16.52
N THR A 207 -16.19 10.48 17.36
CA THR A 207 -15.90 9.07 17.66
C THR A 207 -15.80 8.82 19.17
N ASP A 208 -15.70 7.56 19.58
CA ASP A 208 -15.65 7.15 20.99
C ASP A 208 -14.25 7.31 21.64
N PHE A 209 -13.26 7.82 20.91
CA PHE A 209 -11.89 7.90 21.41
C PHE A 209 -11.65 8.95 22.52
N HIS A 210 -12.61 9.81 22.81
CA HIS A 210 -12.50 10.87 23.82
C HIS A 210 -13.72 10.98 24.74
N GLY A 211 -14.13 9.85 25.38
CA GLY A 211 -15.11 9.88 26.48
C GLY A 211 -16.40 10.61 26.15
N LYS A 212 -17.20 10.09 25.23
CA LYS A 212 -18.47 10.68 24.80
C LYS A 212 -19.63 10.29 25.71
N THR A 213 -20.62 11.18 25.78
CA THR A 213 -21.94 10.90 26.38
C THR A 213 -22.88 10.30 25.35
N SER A 214 -24.01 9.74 25.80
CA SER A 214 -25.05 9.20 24.92
C SER A 214 -25.74 10.24 24.03
N GLU A 215 -25.57 11.54 24.35
CA GLU A 215 -26.17 12.65 23.60
C GLU A 215 -25.25 13.19 22.51
N ASP A 216 -23.98 12.80 22.51
CA ASP A 216 -23.00 13.27 21.53
C ASP A 216 -23.26 12.58 20.17
N TYR A 217 -23.29 13.39 19.10
CA TYR A 217 -23.40 12.86 17.74
C TYR A 217 -22.17 12.04 17.38
N LYS A 218 -22.39 10.80 16.93
CA LYS A 218 -21.36 9.92 16.41
C LYS A 218 -21.60 9.66 14.93
N ILE A 219 -20.52 9.35 14.20
CA ILE A 219 -20.67 8.92 12.81
C ILE A 219 -21.10 7.46 12.80
N GLU A 220 -22.29 7.22 12.25
CA GLU A 220 -22.86 5.88 12.08
C GLU A 220 -22.93 5.46 10.60
N ASP A 221 -22.83 6.41 9.67
CA ASP A 221 -22.87 6.15 8.23
C ASP A 221 -21.51 5.76 7.71
N SER A 222 -21.38 4.54 7.20
CA SER A 222 -20.15 3.98 6.64
C SER A 222 -19.62 4.77 5.45
N ILE A 223 -20.45 5.51 4.71
CA ILE A 223 -20.03 6.31 3.56
C ILE A 223 -19.00 7.38 3.94
N TYR A 224 -19.20 8.06 5.09
CA TYR A 224 -18.23 9.03 5.59
C TYR A 224 -16.93 8.36 6.03
N THR A 225 -17.03 7.16 6.57
CA THR A 225 -15.87 6.39 6.99
C THR A 225 -15.06 5.92 5.77
N TYR A 226 -15.72 5.43 4.73
CA TYR A 226 -15.04 5.13 3.46
C TYR A 226 -14.33 6.35 2.90
N PHE A 227 -14.98 7.52 2.92
CA PHE A 227 -14.34 8.75 2.45
C PHE A 227 -13.08 9.08 3.26
N VAL A 228 -13.13 9.01 4.60
CA VAL A 228 -11.97 9.26 5.47
C VAL A 228 -10.85 8.25 5.24
N VAL A 229 -11.19 6.95 5.16
CA VAL A 229 -10.20 5.88 4.92
C VAL A 229 -9.51 6.07 3.56
N ASN A 230 -10.25 6.47 2.52
CA ASN A 230 -9.67 6.78 1.21
C ASN A 230 -8.75 8.01 1.27
N CYS A 231 -9.10 9.06 2.01
CA CYS A 231 -8.21 10.20 2.23
C CYS A 231 -6.91 9.79 2.94
N VAL A 232 -7.00 9.00 4.02
CA VAL A 232 -5.84 8.46 4.74
C VAL A 232 -4.96 7.64 3.82
N THR A 233 -5.55 6.77 3.01
CA THR A 233 -4.86 5.94 2.04
C THR A 233 -4.09 6.77 1.03
N THR A 234 -4.76 7.76 0.43
CA THR A 234 -4.15 8.64 -0.58
C THR A 234 -2.99 9.43 0.00
N ILE A 235 -3.16 10.03 1.19
CA ILE A 235 -2.11 10.78 1.86
C ILE A 235 -0.95 9.85 2.23
N GLY A 236 -1.25 8.69 2.81
CA GLY A 236 -0.23 7.72 3.23
C GLY A 236 0.60 7.18 2.06
N LEU A 237 -0.04 6.85 0.94
CA LEU A 237 0.66 6.43 -0.29
C LEU A 237 1.56 7.54 -0.82
N PHE A 238 1.05 8.76 -0.92
CA PHE A 238 1.82 9.90 -1.39
C PHE A 238 3.06 10.14 -0.52
N LEU A 239 2.89 10.19 0.80
CA LEU A 239 3.99 10.43 1.73
C LEU A 239 5.04 9.31 1.69
N ASN A 240 4.61 8.05 1.63
CA ASN A 240 5.50 6.90 1.54
C ASN A 240 6.28 6.88 0.22
N SER A 241 5.60 7.12 -0.91
CA SER A 241 6.24 7.16 -2.23
C SER A 241 7.25 8.32 -2.34
N TYR A 242 6.88 9.49 -1.83
CA TYR A 242 7.77 10.64 -1.80
C TYR A 242 9.01 10.38 -0.94
N TYR A 243 8.81 9.79 0.24
CA TYR A 243 9.90 9.40 1.15
C TYR A 243 10.87 8.42 0.48
N LYS A 244 10.36 7.34 -0.11
CA LYS A 244 11.19 6.35 -0.82
C LYS A 244 12.01 6.97 -1.96
N THR A 245 11.41 7.91 -2.68
CA THR A 245 12.06 8.59 -3.81
C THR A 245 13.15 9.56 -3.36
N LYS A 246 12.89 10.33 -2.32
CA LYS A 246 13.84 11.38 -1.85
C LYS A 246 14.88 10.87 -0.88
N PHE A 247 14.58 9.79 -0.16
CA PHE A 247 15.44 9.17 0.84
C PHE A 247 15.61 7.67 0.55
N PRO A 248 16.15 7.28 -0.62
CA PRO A 248 16.31 5.87 -0.96
C PRO A 248 17.19 5.17 0.08
N LYS A 249 16.87 3.92 0.40
CA LYS A 249 17.70 3.12 1.29
C LYS A 249 19.10 2.96 0.65
N PRO A 250 20.19 3.07 1.41
CA PRO A 250 21.52 2.80 0.87
C PRO A 250 21.59 1.38 0.34
N ILE A 251 22.13 1.22 -0.86
CA ILE A 251 22.41 -0.10 -1.43
C ILE A 251 23.52 -0.70 -0.56
N ILE A 252 23.17 -1.67 0.27
CA ILE A 252 24.17 -2.49 0.96
C ILE A 252 24.70 -3.45 -0.12
N GLU A 253 25.84 -3.11 -0.73
CA GLU A 253 26.60 -4.08 -1.51
C GLU A 253 26.94 -5.23 -0.55
N LYS A 254 26.29 -6.39 -0.75
CA LYS A 254 26.77 -7.61 -0.11
C LYS A 254 28.18 -7.82 -0.66
N GLU A 255 29.19 -7.65 0.19
CA GLU A 255 30.53 -8.14 -0.11
C GLU A 255 30.38 -9.62 -0.50
N ILE A 256 30.64 -9.90 -1.77
CA ILE A 256 30.82 -11.28 -2.24
C ILE A 256 32.11 -11.74 -1.57
N ILE A 257 31.97 -12.43 -0.46
CA ILE A 257 33.08 -13.19 0.12
C ILE A 257 33.35 -14.29 -0.92
N VAL A 258 34.30 -14.02 -1.79
CA VAL A 258 34.92 -15.04 -2.62
C VAL A 258 35.78 -15.86 -1.65
N GLU A 259 35.22 -16.95 -1.15
CA GLU A 259 36.07 -17.99 -0.53
C GLU A 259 37.01 -18.54 -1.57
N THR A 260 38.19 -17.92 -1.67
CA THR A 260 39.35 -18.47 -2.33
C THR A 260 40.13 -19.29 -1.30
N ASP A 261 39.65 -20.48 -0.99
CA ASP A 261 40.49 -21.52 -0.37
C ASP A 261 40.03 -22.88 -0.89
N LEU A 262 40.62 -23.24 -2.03
CA LEU A 262 40.82 -24.64 -2.39
C LEU A 262 42.24 -25.02 -1.90
N PRO A 263 42.36 -25.81 -0.86
CA PRO A 263 43.64 -26.49 -0.60
C PRO A 263 43.78 -27.64 -1.59
N PHE A 264 44.98 -27.75 -2.12
CA PHE A 264 45.48 -28.82 -2.97
C PHE A 264 45.22 -30.22 -2.43
#